data_50548f6e4762ce9e839fddb98b318a15
#
_entry.id   50548f6e4762ce9e839fddb98b318a15
#
_cell.length_a   1.000
_cell.length_b   1.000
_cell.length_c   1.000
_cell.angle_alpha   90.00
_cell.angle_beta   90.00
_cell.angle_gamma   90.00
#
_symmetry.space_group_name_H-M   'P 1'
#
loop_
_entity.id
_entity.type
_entity.pdbx_description
1 polymer ?
#
loop_
_entity_poly.entity_id
_entity_poly.type
_entity_poly.pdbx_seq_one_letter_code
_entity_poly.pdbx_strand_id
1 'polypeptide(L)'
;MAKDDSEDEEIWGLLAGTVEDTGDEVSVSSAPTAAAASAGVAAAAAATAAAAAAAAAAVASAAACAAGESCCKSNAASAAMAPPPPQKEKSGDFATAVSKGRSERSRILALRGNRIPPEVLEDPELNAAIDQGLPSSHNFEVHRTVWRLRRAGCRHVGLQMPEGLQQWALTLADLFRNFVPCLETTTIMGDVTFGACCIDDLGARAVGVDFLVHYGHSCIVPTDQTTVSTLYVHVEVDIDVPHLVETVRLNFTPDKKLAFMGTVQFTPGTLKAVEELKNQFFAEDAPAKVPQVKPLSVGEVLGCTSPLVDADIDAVVFVCDGRFHLESAMIQNPNVKGGFFRYDPFYQTLTREGFAHGEMHRQRKASIEVAKGAALVGLILSTLGRQGSSGVLEGVERLLEEKGIPHVTVLLSDVDPERLARFEGVDAWVQVACPRLSIDWGDAYATPLLTPYEAHIAWGDTAYKDLHANIALGEGFTMSTAWAGA
;
A
#
# COMPACT_ATOMS: atom_id res chain seq x y z
N MET A 1 48.66 -17.45 23.52
CA MET A 1 47.83 -18.12 24.55
C MET A 1 46.41 -18.00 24.08
N ALA A 2 45.95 -19.05 23.46
CA ALA A 2 44.56 -19.20 22.95
C ALA A 2 43.66 -19.57 24.13
N LYS A 3 42.47 -19.01 24.22
CA LYS A 3 41.32 -19.50 24.98
C LYS A 3 40.15 -19.41 24.01
N ASP A 4 39.81 -20.51 23.57
CA ASP A 4 38.63 -21.39 23.66
C ASP A 4 37.28 -20.64 23.62
N ASP A 5 36.70 -20.55 22.38
CA ASP A 5 35.34 -20.10 22.10
C ASP A 5 34.50 -21.35 21.69
N SER A 6 34.17 -22.21 22.67
CA SER A 6 33.42 -23.44 22.38
C SER A 6 32.31 -23.76 23.38
N GLU A 7 31.54 -22.76 23.82
CA GLU A 7 30.38 -23.02 24.72
C GLU A 7 29.01 -22.48 24.22
N ASP A 8 28.91 -21.87 23.05
CA ASP A 8 27.62 -21.30 22.57
C ASP A 8 26.86 -22.14 21.55
N GLU A 9 27.34 -23.32 21.17
CA GLU A 9 26.63 -24.18 20.17
C GLU A 9 25.69 -25.26 20.79
N GLU A 10 25.66 -25.47 22.08
CA GLU A 10 24.91 -26.60 22.68
C GLU A 10 23.44 -26.30 23.02
N ILE A 11 22.92 -25.07 22.92
CA ILE A 11 21.53 -24.76 23.29
C ILE A 11 20.53 -24.96 22.16
N TRP A 12 20.99 -25.07 20.92
CA TRP A 12 20.11 -25.15 19.72
C TRP A 12 19.93 -26.58 19.18
N GLY A 13 20.56 -27.59 19.78
CA GLY A 13 20.56 -28.99 19.33
C GLY A 13 19.34 -29.84 19.71
N LEU A 14 18.40 -29.35 20.50
CA LEU A 14 17.35 -30.17 21.14
C LEU A 14 15.97 -30.14 20.46
N LEU A 15 15.82 -29.49 19.31
CA LEU A 15 14.55 -29.45 18.54
C LEU A 15 14.62 -30.01 17.12
N ALA A 16 15.72 -30.67 16.74
CA ALA A 16 15.79 -31.45 15.49
C ALA A 16 15.47 -32.91 15.82
N GLY A 17 14.19 -33.25 15.88
CA GLY A 17 13.72 -34.64 15.88
C GLY A 17 14.08 -35.31 14.57
N THR A 18 14.95 -36.29 14.61
CA THR A 18 15.26 -37.17 13.50
C THR A 18 14.02 -37.95 13.07
N VAL A 19 13.55 -37.71 11.84
CA VAL A 19 12.60 -38.59 11.17
C VAL A 19 13.40 -39.72 10.53
N GLU A 20 13.30 -40.93 11.08
CA GLU A 20 13.81 -42.16 10.45
C GLU A 20 12.97 -42.47 9.20
N ASP A 21 13.65 -42.68 8.11
CA ASP A 21 13.16 -43.12 6.80
C ASP A 21 12.72 -44.58 6.91
N THR A 22 11.41 -44.84 7.03
CA THR A 22 10.83 -46.17 6.80
C THR A 22 10.13 -46.14 5.47
N GLY A 23 10.81 -46.73 4.46
CA GLY A 23 10.24 -46.94 3.15
C GLY A 23 9.03 -47.86 3.18
N ASP A 24 7.87 -47.31 2.80
CA ASP A 24 6.72 -48.08 2.34
C ASP A 24 6.23 -47.51 1.01
N GLU A 25 6.31 -48.38 -0.01
CA GLU A 25 5.80 -48.12 -1.35
C GLU A 25 4.28 -47.95 -1.30
N VAL A 26 3.78 -46.74 -1.53
CA VAL A 26 2.37 -46.50 -1.80
C VAL A 26 2.14 -46.38 -3.33
N SER A 27 1.41 -47.33 -3.85
CA SER A 27 0.97 -47.46 -5.24
C SER A 27 0.33 -46.16 -5.76
N VAL A 28 0.84 -45.69 -6.91
CA VAL A 28 0.30 -44.57 -7.69
C VAL A 28 -1.04 -45.01 -8.31
N SER A 29 -2.15 -44.39 -7.84
CA SER A 29 -3.45 -44.51 -8.51
C SER A 29 -3.51 -43.49 -9.66
N SER A 30 -3.93 -43.99 -10.80
CA SER A 30 -4.03 -43.39 -12.12
C SER A 30 -4.64 -41.98 -12.17
N ALA A 31 -4.00 -41.12 -12.98
CA ALA A 31 -4.48 -39.83 -13.42
C ALA A 31 -5.83 -39.94 -14.16
N PRO A 32 -6.73 -38.93 -14.03
CA PRO A 32 -7.98 -38.88 -14.79
C PRO A 32 -7.69 -38.65 -16.27
N THR A 33 -8.40 -39.39 -17.11
CA THR A 33 -8.28 -39.43 -18.57
C THR A 33 -8.53 -38.07 -19.23
N ALA A 34 -7.82 -37.78 -20.31
CA ALA A 34 -7.87 -36.54 -21.11
C ALA A 34 -9.27 -36.15 -21.64
N ALA A 35 -10.28 -37.01 -21.51
CA ALA A 35 -11.66 -36.74 -21.91
C ALA A 35 -12.43 -35.82 -20.96
N ALA A 36 -12.04 -35.73 -19.67
CA ALA A 36 -12.70 -34.82 -18.70
C ALA A 36 -12.20 -33.37 -18.81
N ALA A 37 -10.97 -33.17 -19.29
CA ALA A 37 -10.42 -31.84 -19.50
C ALA A 37 -10.99 -31.12 -20.72
N SER A 38 -11.37 -31.87 -21.79
CA SER A 38 -11.94 -31.27 -23.00
C SER A 38 -13.38 -30.79 -22.83
N ALA A 39 -14.17 -31.39 -21.94
CA ALA A 39 -15.55 -30.96 -21.66
C ALA A 39 -15.60 -29.66 -20.87
N GLY A 40 -14.66 -29.42 -19.96
CA GLY A 40 -14.59 -28.17 -19.18
C GLY A 40 -14.20 -26.94 -20.03
N VAL A 41 -13.29 -27.14 -20.99
CA VAL A 41 -12.86 -26.06 -21.91
C VAL A 41 -13.97 -25.69 -22.89
N ALA A 42 -14.75 -26.66 -23.38
CA ALA A 42 -15.89 -26.40 -24.26
C ALA A 42 -17.03 -25.65 -23.56
N ALA A 43 -17.29 -25.92 -22.29
CA ALA A 43 -18.32 -25.21 -21.50
C ALA A 43 -17.90 -23.76 -21.19
N ALA A 44 -16.63 -23.51 -20.92
CA ALA A 44 -16.12 -22.17 -20.68
C ALA A 44 -16.13 -21.32 -21.97
N ALA A 45 -15.82 -21.91 -23.13
CA ALA A 45 -15.88 -21.23 -24.43
C ALA A 45 -17.31 -20.86 -24.85
N ALA A 46 -18.29 -21.71 -24.51
CA ALA A 46 -19.71 -21.43 -24.79
C ALA A 46 -20.25 -20.28 -23.90
N ALA A 47 -19.82 -20.20 -22.65
CA ALA A 47 -20.24 -19.11 -21.74
C ALA A 47 -19.68 -17.75 -22.17
N THR A 48 -18.41 -17.71 -22.64
CA THR A 48 -17.79 -16.48 -23.17
C THR A 48 -18.44 -16.00 -24.45
N ALA A 49 -18.83 -16.92 -25.36
CA ALA A 49 -19.53 -16.57 -26.59
C ALA A 49 -20.93 -15.99 -26.34
N ALA A 50 -21.65 -16.50 -25.33
CA ALA A 50 -22.97 -15.98 -24.93
C ALA A 50 -22.86 -14.59 -24.30
N ALA A 51 -21.84 -14.32 -23.50
CA ALA A 51 -21.59 -13.01 -22.91
C ALA A 51 -21.23 -11.96 -23.98
N ALA A 52 -20.43 -12.33 -24.98
CA ALA A 52 -20.06 -11.45 -26.10
C ALA A 52 -21.28 -11.09 -26.98
N ALA A 53 -22.20 -12.04 -27.21
CA ALA A 53 -23.43 -11.79 -27.96
C ALA A 53 -24.39 -10.84 -27.22
N ALA A 54 -24.49 -10.95 -25.89
CA ALA A 54 -25.31 -10.05 -25.06
C ALA A 54 -24.73 -8.62 -25.06
N ALA A 55 -23.40 -8.46 -25.01
CA ALA A 55 -22.74 -7.16 -25.09
C ALA A 55 -22.97 -6.49 -26.45
N ALA A 56 -22.91 -7.25 -27.56
CA ALA A 56 -23.16 -6.72 -28.90
C ALA A 56 -24.60 -6.24 -29.08
N ALA A 57 -25.58 -6.94 -28.48
CA ALA A 57 -26.99 -6.53 -28.53
C ALA A 57 -27.25 -5.25 -27.73
N ALA A 58 -26.55 -5.04 -26.61
CA ALA A 58 -26.65 -3.81 -25.82
C ALA A 58 -26.09 -2.59 -26.58
N VAL A 59 -24.98 -2.75 -27.29
CA VAL A 59 -24.39 -1.67 -28.12
C VAL A 59 -25.31 -1.30 -29.29
N ALA A 60 -25.95 -2.28 -29.93
CA ALA A 60 -26.89 -2.03 -31.01
C ALA A 60 -28.16 -1.26 -30.55
N SER A 61 -28.63 -1.53 -29.31
CA SER A 61 -29.75 -0.80 -28.72
C SER A 61 -29.42 0.64 -28.36
N ALA A 62 -28.18 0.93 -27.93
CA ALA A 62 -27.73 2.28 -27.64
C ALA A 62 -27.57 3.15 -28.89
N ALA A 63 -27.20 2.57 -30.03
CA ALA A 63 -27.05 3.27 -31.30
C ALA A 63 -28.40 3.68 -31.89
N ALA A 64 -29.49 2.98 -31.58
CA ALA A 64 -30.83 3.32 -32.09
C ALA A 64 -31.49 4.50 -31.34
N CYS A 65 -31.02 4.88 -30.15
CA CYS A 65 -31.51 6.04 -29.41
C CYS A 65 -30.83 7.39 -29.79
N ALA A 66 -29.76 7.35 -30.56
CA ALA A 66 -28.99 8.56 -30.95
C ALA A 66 -29.48 9.26 -32.24
N ALA A 67 -30.52 8.75 -32.91
CA ALA A 67 -31.09 9.32 -34.12
C ALA A 67 -32.53 9.79 -33.90
N GLY A 68 -32.72 10.94 -33.28
CA GLY A 68 -34.05 11.54 -33.11
C GLY A 68 -33.95 12.97 -32.64
N GLU A 69 -34.23 13.82 -33.56
CA GLU A 69 -34.08 15.27 -33.57
C GLU A 69 -34.90 16.07 -32.55
N SER A 70 -34.33 17.24 -32.25
CA SER A 70 -35.00 18.56 -32.18
C SER A 70 -35.51 19.10 -30.83
N CYS A 71 -35.05 20.33 -30.66
CA CYS A 71 -35.66 21.51 -30.01
C CYS A 71 -35.30 21.80 -28.54
N CYS A 72 -34.53 22.81 -28.25
CA CYS A 72 -34.84 24.23 -28.16
C CYS A 72 -33.64 25.09 -27.75
N LYS A 73 -33.52 26.21 -28.41
CA LYS A 73 -32.61 27.33 -28.16
C LYS A 73 -32.96 28.08 -26.87
N SER A 74 -31.98 28.54 -26.12
CA SER A 74 -31.74 29.99 -25.92
C SER A 74 -30.80 30.28 -24.75
N ASN A 75 -29.89 31.08 -25.07
CA ASN A 75 -29.31 32.32 -24.54
C ASN A 75 -28.06 32.23 -23.68
N ALA A 76 -27.03 32.73 -24.36
CA ALA A 76 -25.77 33.19 -23.83
C ALA A 76 -25.91 34.44 -22.96
N ALA A 77 -25.11 34.54 -21.91
CA ALA A 77 -24.49 35.79 -21.47
C ALA A 77 -23.16 35.52 -20.77
N SER A 78 -22.11 35.94 -21.43
CA SER A 78 -20.73 36.05 -20.99
C SER A 78 -20.62 37.11 -19.90
N ALA A 79 -19.84 36.81 -18.86
CA ALA A 79 -19.11 37.84 -18.10
C ALA A 79 -17.80 37.23 -17.57
N ALA A 80 -16.72 37.56 -18.26
CA ALA A 80 -15.35 37.37 -17.77
C ALA A 80 -15.07 38.38 -16.66
N MET A 81 -14.58 37.90 -15.49
CA MET A 81 -13.96 38.76 -14.48
C MET A 81 -12.48 38.38 -14.34
N ALA A 82 -11.64 39.42 -14.48
CA ALA A 82 -10.19 39.36 -14.31
C ALA A 82 -9.79 39.23 -12.82
N PRO A 83 -8.62 38.66 -12.52
CA PRO A 83 -8.13 38.53 -11.15
C PRO A 83 -7.59 39.86 -10.61
N PRO A 84 -7.70 40.13 -9.29
CA PRO A 84 -7.16 41.31 -8.67
C PRO A 84 -5.64 41.23 -8.46
N PRO A 85 -4.94 42.37 -8.39
CA PRO A 85 -3.48 42.42 -8.28
C PRO A 85 -2.97 42.13 -6.86
N PRO A 86 -1.68 41.75 -6.71
CA PRO A 86 -1.10 41.36 -5.42
C PRO A 86 -0.87 42.57 -4.51
N GLN A 87 -1.27 42.45 -3.24
CA GLN A 87 -0.98 43.43 -2.21
C GLN A 87 0.30 43.06 -1.45
N LYS A 88 1.15 44.06 -1.28
CA LYS A 88 2.46 44.00 -0.59
C LYS A 88 2.30 43.84 0.93
N GLU A 89 3.14 43.01 1.48
CA GLU A 89 3.33 42.76 2.91
C GLU A 89 3.71 44.02 3.70
N LYS A 90 3.17 44.12 4.91
CA LYS A 90 3.77 44.89 6.00
C LYS A 90 4.01 43.98 7.18
N SER A 91 5.27 43.82 7.54
CA SER A 91 5.80 43.14 8.71
C SER A 91 5.37 43.85 10.01
N GLY A 92 4.97 43.08 11.01
CA GLY A 92 4.73 43.58 12.35
C GLY A 92 4.47 42.45 13.36
N ASP A 93 5.40 42.29 14.27
CA ASP A 93 5.44 41.35 15.38
C ASP A 93 4.16 41.38 16.26
N PHE A 94 3.26 40.38 16.03
CA PHE A 94 2.16 40.09 16.97
C PHE A 94 1.77 38.58 16.94
N ALA A 95 2.67 37.69 16.56
CA ALA A 95 2.33 36.32 16.17
C ALA A 95 2.45 35.27 17.29
N THR A 96 2.94 35.58 18.50
CA THR A 96 3.27 34.53 19.48
C THR A 96 2.24 34.29 20.58
N ALA A 97 1.30 35.21 20.80
CA ALA A 97 0.27 35.04 21.86
C ALA A 97 -1.09 34.55 21.36
N VAL A 98 -1.39 34.68 20.06
CA VAL A 98 -2.68 34.29 19.46
C VAL A 98 -2.67 32.82 18.97
N SER A 99 -1.49 32.22 18.73
CA SER A 99 -1.37 30.87 18.16
C SER A 99 -1.76 29.74 19.13
N LYS A 100 -1.50 29.87 20.43
CA LYS A 100 -1.85 28.84 21.42
C LYS A 100 -3.36 28.70 21.66
N GLY A 101 -4.11 29.77 21.71
CA GLY A 101 -5.57 29.75 21.95
C GLY A 101 -6.36 29.28 20.72
N ARG A 102 -5.84 29.50 19.52
CA ARG A 102 -6.47 29.07 18.28
C ARG A 102 -6.30 27.54 18.02
N SER A 103 -5.15 26.99 18.40
CA SER A 103 -4.84 25.57 18.33
C SER A 103 -5.77 24.72 19.21
N GLU A 104 -6.04 25.17 20.44
CA GLU A 104 -6.85 24.40 21.39
C GLU A 104 -8.35 24.47 21.06
N ARG A 105 -8.86 25.63 20.64
CA ARG A 105 -10.23 25.77 20.12
C ARG A 105 -10.45 25.01 18.82
N SER A 106 -9.49 25.01 17.89
CA SER A 106 -9.54 24.21 16.66
C SER A 106 -9.49 22.71 16.95
N ARG A 107 -8.71 22.28 17.96
CA ARG A 107 -8.66 20.89 18.41
C ARG A 107 -9.98 20.44 19.06
N ILE A 108 -10.58 21.29 19.90
CA ILE A 108 -11.88 21.01 20.55
C ILE A 108 -13.02 21.03 19.52
N LEU A 109 -12.99 21.93 18.53
CA LEU A 109 -13.94 21.94 17.41
C LEU A 109 -13.77 20.73 16.48
N ALA A 110 -12.53 20.31 16.22
CA ALA A 110 -12.24 19.09 15.45
C ALA A 110 -12.69 17.83 16.21
N LEU A 111 -12.48 17.76 17.52
CA LEU A 111 -12.96 16.66 18.37
C LEU A 111 -14.49 16.62 18.47
N ARG A 112 -15.17 17.80 18.52
CA ARG A 112 -16.64 17.87 18.50
C ARG A 112 -17.23 17.61 17.12
N GLY A 113 -16.54 18.02 16.06
CA GLY A 113 -16.98 17.84 14.67
C GLY A 113 -16.75 16.43 14.11
N ASN A 114 -16.04 15.56 14.83
CA ASN A 114 -15.72 14.20 14.39
C ASN A 114 -16.47 13.09 15.14
N ARG A 115 -17.39 13.45 16.04
CA ARG A 115 -18.26 12.45 16.68
C ARG A 115 -19.40 12.08 15.73
N ILE A 116 -19.49 10.81 15.43
CA ILE A 116 -20.63 10.24 14.67
C ILE A 116 -21.89 10.49 15.52
N PRO A 117 -22.94 11.08 14.96
CA PRO A 117 -24.18 11.31 15.70
C PRO A 117 -24.84 9.98 16.13
N PRO A 118 -25.49 9.95 17.32
CA PRO A 118 -26.17 8.76 17.80
C PRO A 118 -27.19 8.21 16.81
N GLU A 119 -27.91 9.09 16.11
CA GLU A 119 -28.89 8.70 15.07
C GLU A 119 -28.31 7.92 13.89
N VAL A 120 -26.98 7.95 13.67
CA VAL A 120 -26.31 7.12 12.68
C VAL A 120 -25.73 5.88 13.34
N LEU A 121 -25.17 6.03 14.55
CA LEU A 121 -24.51 4.94 15.26
C LEU A 121 -25.50 3.88 15.78
N GLU A 122 -26.71 4.34 16.19
CA GLU A 122 -27.75 3.54 16.80
C GLU A 122 -28.90 3.23 15.82
N ASP A 123 -28.72 3.54 14.53
CA ASP A 123 -29.70 3.24 13.47
C ASP A 123 -29.90 1.73 13.34
N PRO A 124 -31.07 1.19 13.71
CA PRO A 124 -31.28 -0.25 13.75
C PRO A 124 -31.30 -0.90 12.36
N GLU A 125 -31.75 -0.16 11.33
CA GLU A 125 -31.79 -0.65 9.97
C GLU A 125 -30.39 -0.71 9.38
N LEU A 126 -29.55 0.32 9.62
CA LEU A 126 -28.15 0.35 9.21
C LEU A 126 -27.36 -0.78 9.90
N ASN A 127 -27.53 -0.94 11.22
CA ASN A 127 -26.86 -2.01 11.98
C ASN A 127 -27.25 -3.40 11.47
N ALA A 128 -28.53 -3.65 11.26
CA ALA A 128 -29.00 -4.93 10.70
C ALA A 128 -28.46 -5.20 9.29
N ALA A 129 -28.37 -4.16 8.45
CA ALA A 129 -27.82 -4.29 7.10
C ALA A 129 -26.31 -4.54 7.11
N ILE A 130 -25.55 -3.94 8.04
CA ILE A 130 -24.11 -4.21 8.25
C ILE A 130 -23.93 -5.66 8.68
N ASP A 131 -24.65 -6.12 9.70
CA ASP A 131 -24.53 -7.47 10.26
C ASP A 131 -24.89 -8.57 9.24
N GLN A 132 -25.80 -8.28 8.31
CA GLN A 132 -26.19 -9.22 7.25
C GLN A 132 -25.24 -9.22 6.05
N GLY A 133 -24.64 -8.08 5.72
CA GLY A 133 -23.92 -7.89 4.49
C GLY A 133 -22.39 -7.95 4.60
N LEU A 134 -21.85 -7.74 5.78
CA LEU A 134 -20.39 -7.64 6.00
C LEU A 134 -19.90 -8.63 7.07
N PRO A 135 -18.66 -9.12 6.97
CA PRO A 135 -18.11 -10.04 7.96
C PRO A 135 -17.88 -9.32 9.29
N SER A 136 -18.28 -9.96 10.40
CA SER A 136 -18.14 -9.40 11.76
C SER A 136 -16.69 -9.19 12.19
N SER A 137 -15.73 -9.91 11.55
CA SER A 137 -14.31 -9.79 11.83
C SER A 137 -13.64 -8.57 11.17
N HIS A 138 -14.35 -7.83 10.31
CA HIS A 138 -13.80 -6.70 9.56
C HIS A 138 -14.57 -5.42 9.87
N ASN A 139 -13.88 -4.40 10.33
CA ASN A 139 -14.47 -3.08 10.57
C ASN A 139 -14.29 -2.19 9.33
N PHE A 140 -15.31 -2.10 8.50
CA PHE A 140 -15.36 -1.21 7.31
C PHE A 140 -15.69 0.25 7.66
N GLU A 141 -15.79 0.61 8.93
CA GLU A 141 -16.17 1.96 9.38
C GLU A 141 -17.44 2.51 8.69
N VAL A 142 -18.45 1.67 8.46
CA VAL A 142 -19.65 2.03 7.67
C VAL A 142 -20.38 3.23 8.28
N HIS A 143 -20.56 3.27 9.60
CA HIS A 143 -21.22 4.41 10.28
C HIS A 143 -20.47 5.73 10.04
N ARG A 144 -19.13 5.70 10.14
CA ARG A 144 -18.28 6.87 9.87
C ARG A 144 -18.40 7.30 8.42
N THR A 145 -18.41 6.36 7.49
CA THR A 145 -18.51 6.62 6.06
C THR A 145 -19.89 7.21 5.72
N VAL A 146 -20.98 6.59 6.17
CA VAL A 146 -22.35 7.12 5.96
C VAL A 146 -22.48 8.53 6.50
N TRP A 147 -22.00 8.78 7.72
CA TRP A 147 -22.03 10.12 8.30
C TRP A 147 -21.23 11.13 7.48
N ARG A 148 -20.01 10.78 7.04
CA ARG A 148 -19.17 11.66 6.22
C ARG A 148 -19.79 11.95 4.87
N LEU A 149 -20.37 10.96 4.20
CA LEU A 149 -21.05 11.11 2.92
C LEU A 149 -22.32 11.99 3.05
N ARG A 150 -23.16 11.75 4.07
CA ARG A 150 -24.32 12.60 4.37
C ARG A 150 -23.91 14.05 4.61
N ARG A 151 -22.85 14.27 5.41
CA ARG A 151 -22.33 15.61 5.73
C ARG A 151 -21.73 16.32 4.51
N ALA A 152 -21.08 15.59 3.61
CA ALA A 152 -20.53 16.14 2.38
C ALA A 152 -21.60 16.49 1.35
N GLY A 153 -22.80 15.89 1.44
CA GLY A 153 -23.85 16.07 0.46
C GLY A 153 -23.48 15.56 -0.93
N CYS A 154 -22.60 14.53 -0.97
CA CYS A 154 -22.08 13.98 -2.22
C CYS A 154 -23.18 13.25 -2.99
N ARG A 155 -23.10 13.33 -4.33
CA ARG A 155 -24.04 12.69 -5.25
C ARG A 155 -23.43 11.49 -5.95
N HIS A 156 -22.10 11.49 -6.15
CA HIS A 156 -21.39 10.44 -6.85
C HIS A 156 -20.18 9.98 -6.03
N VAL A 157 -20.27 8.80 -5.43
CA VAL A 157 -19.22 8.22 -4.60
C VAL A 157 -18.39 7.22 -5.40
N GLY A 158 -17.06 7.35 -5.33
CA GLY A 158 -16.11 6.33 -5.77
C GLY A 158 -15.71 5.41 -4.61
N LEU A 159 -15.69 4.10 -4.85
CA LEU A 159 -15.15 3.10 -3.93
C LEU A 159 -13.89 2.52 -4.55
N GLN A 160 -12.77 2.65 -3.87
CA GLN A 160 -11.50 2.05 -4.27
C GLN A 160 -10.97 1.18 -3.13
N MET A 161 -10.54 -0.05 -3.43
CA MET A 161 -10.11 -1.01 -2.43
C MET A 161 -9.16 -2.05 -3.00
N PRO A 162 -8.32 -2.70 -2.15
CA PRO A 162 -7.50 -3.83 -2.55
C PRO A 162 -8.36 -4.99 -3.04
N GLU A 163 -7.77 -5.84 -3.89
CA GLU A 163 -8.44 -7.01 -4.49
C GLU A 163 -9.14 -7.89 -3.44
N GLY A 164 -8.48 -8.16 -2.30
CA GLY A 164 -9.06 -8.96 -1.22
C GLY A 164 -10.34 -8.39 -0.61
N LEU A 165 -10.60 -7.08 -0.74
CA LEU A 165 -11.81 -6.42 -0.24
C LEU A 165 -12.90 -6.24 -1.32
N GLN A 166 -12.59 -6.44 -2.61
CA GLN A 166 -13.51 -6.17 -3.71
C GLN A 166 -14.78 -7.02 -3.67
N GLN A 167 -14.74 -8.19 -3.05
CA GLN A 167 -15.93 -9.05 -2.85
C GLN A 167 -17.07 -8.34 -2.08
N TRP A 168 -16.75 -7.34 -1.25
CA TRP A 168 -17.74 -6.55 -0.49
C TRP A 168 -18.09 -5.21 -1.15
N ALA A 169 -17.49 -4.88 -2.30
CA ALA A 169 -17.68 -3.59 -2.96
C ALA A 169 -19.14 -3.31 -3.31
N LEU A 170 -19.85 -4.30 -3.84
CA LEU A 170 -21.29 -4.18 -4.17
C LEU A 170 -22.15 -4.00 -2.93
N THR A 171 -21.88 -4.77 -1.87
CA THR A 171 -22.59 -4.64 -0.58
C THR A 171 -22.40 -3.24 0.01
N LEU A 172 -21.17 -2.72 0.01
CA LEU A 172 -20.89 -1.36 0.47
C LEU A 172 -21.59 -0.31 -0.40
N ALA A 173 -21.60 -0.49 -1.73
CA ALA A 173 -22.32 0.40 -2.65
C ALA A 173 -23.82 0.45 -2.36
N ASP A 174 -24.44 -0.71 -2.11
CA ASP A 174 -25.86 -0.80 -1.77
C ASP A 174 -26.16 -0.19 -0.40
N LEU A 175 -25.31 -0.45 0.61
CA LEU A 175 -25.42 0.18 1.93
C LEU A 175 -25.39 1.71 1.80
N PHE A 176 -24.44 2.27 1.07
CA PHE A 176 -24.35 3.73 0.93
C PHE A 176 -25.52 4.30 0.14
N ARG A 177 -26.00 3.61 -0.92
CA ARG A 177 -27.16 4.04 -1.68
C ARG A 177 -28.43 4.08 -0.82
N ASN A 178 -28.61 3.10 0.07
CA ASN A 178 -29.78 3.02 0.92
C ASN A 178 -29.75 4.02 2.08
N PHE A 179 -28.57 4.27 2.65
CA PHE A 179 -28.42 5.07 3.87
C PHE A 179 -27.85 6.49 3.65
N VAL A 180 -27.54 6.88 2.42
CA VAL A 180 -27.09 8.26 2.08
C VAL A 180 -28.07 8.87 1.09
N PRO A 181 -29.07 9.67 1.57
CA PRO A 181 -30.19 10.13 0.73
C PRO A 181 -29.80 11.01 -0.47
N CYS A 182 -28.66 11.70 -0.40
CA CYS A 182 -28.15 12.54 -1.50
C CYS A 182 -27.39 11.74 -2.57
N LEU A 183 -27.08 10.47 -2.34
CA LEU A 183 -26.26 9.66 -3.22
C LEU A 183 -27.09 9.17 -4.43
N GLU A 184 -26.66 9.54 -5.62
CA GLU A 184 -27.28 9.14 -6.89
C GLU A 184 -26.54 7.99 -7.56
N THR A 185 -25.21 7.99 -7.49
CA THR A 185 -24.35 7.04 -8.20
C THR A 185 -23.20 6.57 -7.31
N THR A 186 -22.85 5.30 -7.43
CA THR A 186 -21.63 4.73 -6.84
C THR A 186 -20.80 4.08 -7.94
N THR A 187 -19.53 4.45 -8.05
CA THR A 187 -18.57 3.84 -8.97
C THR A 187 -17.57 3.00 -8.19
N ILE A 188 -17.40 1.74 -8.57
CA ILE A 188 -16.35 0.88 -8.05
C ILE A 188 -15.13 1.02 -8.97
N MET A 189 -14.02 1.50 -8.40
CA MET A 189 -12.75 1.67 -9.11
C MET A 189 -12.09 0.30 -9.22
N GLY A 190 -11.90 -0.20 -10.44
CA GLY A 190 -11.48 -1.58 -10.70
C GLY A 190 -9.97 -1.79 -10.84
N ASP A 191 -9.18 -0.72 -10.92
CA ASP A 191 -7.73 -0.84 -11.04
C ASP A 191 -7.11 -1.40 -9.76
N VAL A 192 -6.05 -2.19 -9.93
CA VAL A 192 -5.39 -2.87 -8.81
C VAL A 192 -4.83 -1.87 -7.82
N THR A 193 -5.15 -2.06 -6.55
CA THR A 193 -4.68 -1.22 -5.45
C THR A 193 -3.67 -2.00 -4.61
N PHE A 194 -2.40 -1.95 -4.99
CA PHE A 194 -1.31 -2.62 -4.28
C PHE A 194 -0.91 -1.93 -2.97
N GLY A 195 -1.16 -0.64 -2.87
CA GLY A 195 -0.78 0.16 -1.70
C GLY A 195 -1.45 1.53 -1.67
N ALA A 196 -1.19 2.28 -0.62
CA ALA A 196 -1.76 3.62 -0.40
C ALA A 196 -1.40 4.64 -1.50
N CYS A 197 -0.29 4.40 -2.22
CA CYS A 197 0.11 5.20 -3.39
C CYS A 197 -0.74 4.94 -4.63
N CYS A 198 -1.55 3.88 -4.65
CA CYS A 198 -2.45 3.56 -5.76
C CYS A 198 -3.78 4.30 -5.69
N ILE A 199 -3.97 5.23 -4.74
CA ILE A 199 -5.18 6.07 -4.71
C ILE A 199 -5.34 6.79 -6.04
N ASP A 200 -6.49 6.61 -6.69
CA ASP A 200 -6.79 7.18 -8.01
C ASP A 200 -7.88 8.25 -7.93
N ASP A 201 -7.54 9.35 -7.31
CA ASP A 201 -8.41 10.52 -7.23
C ASP A 201 -8.51 11.28 -8.57
N LEU A 202 -7.53 11.12 -9.45
CA LEU A 202 -7.53 11.70 -10.79
C LEU A 202 -8.52 10.98 -11.72
N GLY A 203 -8.48 9.64 -11.76
CA GLY A 203 -9.44 8.82 -12.47
C GLY A 203 -10.85 8.96 -11.91
N ALA A 204 -10.99 8.94 -10.58
CA ALA A 204 -12.26 9.21 -9.91
C ALA A 204 -12.88 10.53 -10.37
N ARG A 205 -12.10 11.62 -10.39
CA ARG A 205 -12.53 12.92 -10.88
C ARG A 205 -12.92 12.88 -12.37
N ALA A 206 -12.16 12.16 -13.19
CA ALA A 206 -12.40 12.07 -14.63
C ALA A 206 -13.75 11.41 -14.96
N VAL A 207 -14.22 10.46 -14.12
CA VAL A 207 -15.54 9.81 -14.26
C VAL A 207 -16.65 10.52 -13.47
N GLY A 208 -16.38 11.70 -12.90
CA GLY A 208 -17.37 12.54 -12.23
C GLY A 208 -17.63 12.21 -10.77
N VAL A 209 -16.78 11.42 -10.12
CA VAL A 209 -16.84 11.18 -8.67
C VAL A 209 -16.54 12.48 -7.92
N ASP A 210 -17.39 12.82 -6.95
CA ASP A 210 -17.25 13.99 -6.08
C ASP A 210 -16.73 13.64 -4.67
N PHE A 211 -16.80 12.36 -4.29
CA PHE A 211 -16.26 11.85 -3.04
C PHE A 211 -15.68 10.44 -3.21
N LEU A 212 -14.40 10.25 -2.86
CA LEU A 212 -13.71 8.98 -2.95
C LEU A 212 -13.55 8.35 -1.56
N VAL A 213 -13.97 7.09 -1.40
CA VAL A 213 -13.68 6.27 -0.22
C VAL A 213 -12.63 5.25 -0.59
N HIS A 214 -11.43 5.38 0.00
CA HIS A 214 -10.30 4.51 -0.23
C HIS A 214 -10.10 3.57 0.95
N TYR A 215 -10.26 2.28 0.71
CA TYR A 215 -10.24 1.22 1.71
C TYR A 215 -8.89 0.52 1.80
N GLY A 216 -8.58 0.00 2.98
CA GLY A 216 -7.52 -0.99 3.23
C GLY A 216 -6.11 -0.43 3.32
N HIS A 217 -5.90 0.87 3.18
CA HIS A 217 -4.58 1.48 3.22
C HIS A 217 -4.54 2.77 4.03
N SER A 218 -3.33 3.14 4.46
CA SER A 218 -3.07 4.38 5.17
C SER A 218 -3.15 5.61 4.29
N CYS A 219 -3.33 6.76 4.94
CA CYS A 219 -3.29 8.07 4.31
C CYS A 219 -1.84 8.49 4.02
N ILE A 220 -1.26 8.04 2.89
CA ILE A 220 0.04 8.54 2.41
C ILE A 220 -0.14 9.86 1.66
N VAL A 221 -1.13 9.92 0.77
CA VAL A 221 -1.47 11.14 0.05
C VAL A 221 -2.37 11.99 0.94
N PRO A 222 -1.93 13.17 1.38
CA PRO A 222 -2.74 14.05 2.22
C PRO A 222 -4.07 14.40 1.53
N THR A 223 -5.15 14.44 2.32
CA THR A 223 -6.50 14.70 1.78
C THR A 223 -6.68 16.10 1.22
N ASP A 224 -5.80 17.04 1.52
CA ASP A 224 -5.74 18.39 0.95
C ASP A 224 -5.03 18.44 -0.41
N GLN A 225 -4.32 17.38 -0.79
CA GLN A 225 -3.67 17.21 -2.10
C GLN A 225 -4.49 16.38 -3.07
N THR A 226 -5.55 15.71 -2.62
CA THR A 226 -6.45 14.96 -3.51
C THR A 226 -7.37 15.89 -4.28
N THR A 227 -7.64 15.55 -5.54
CA THR A 227 -8.47 16.38 -6.45
C THR A 227 -9.97 16.23 -6.20
N VAL A 228 -10.38 15.20 -5.47
CA VAL A 228 -11.74 14.97 -4.96
C VAL A 228 -11.70 14.81 -3.45
N SER A 229 -12.81 15.09 -2.77
CA SER A 229 -12.92 14.82 -1.33
C SER A 229 -12.67 13.35 -1.05
N THR A 230 -11.73 13.04 -0.16
CA THR A 230 -11.30 11.65 0.08
C THR A 230 -11.46 11.26 1.54
N LEU A 231 -11.93 10.03 1.77
CA LEU A 231 -11.96 9.37 3.07
C LEU A 231 -11.13 8.08 3.00
N TYR A 232 -10.16 7.96 3.88
CA TYR A 232 -9.41 6.72 4.09
C TYR A 232 -10.07 5.88 5.18
N VAL A 233 -10.28 4.60 4.87
CA VAL A 233 -10.80 3.58 5.78
C VAL A 233 -9.79 2.43 5.83
N HIS A 234 -9.19 2.21 6.99
CA HIS A 234 -8.10 1.23 7.13
C HIS A 234 -8.58 -0.23 7.06
N VAL A 235 -9.85 -0.50 7.33
CA VAL A 235 -10.46 -1.83 7.45
C VAL A 235 -9.72 -2.67 8.50
N GLU A 236 -10.00 -2.40 9.75
CA GLU A 236 -9.43 -3.17 10.86
C GLU A 236 -9.95 -4.61 10.83
N VAL A 237 -9.06 -5.56 11.02
CA VAL A 237 -9.38 -7.00 11.09
C VAL A 237 -9.07 -7.48 12.50
N ASP A 238 -10.08 -8.12 13.12
CA ASP A 238 -9.93 -8.68 14.45
C ASP A 238 -8.96 -9.87 14.43
N ILE A 239 -8.10 -9.93 15.44
CA ILE A 239 -7.15 -11.04 15.65
C ILE A 239 -7.35 -11.66 17.03
N ASP A 240 -6.93 -12.91 17.18
CA ASP A 240 -6.89 -13.59 18.48
C ASP A 240 -5.73 -13.06 19.33
N VAL A 241 -5.99 -11.99 20.09
CA VAL A 241 -5.00 -11.34 20.95
C VAL A 241 -4.45 -12.28 22.00
N PRO A 242 -5.26 -13.06 22.75
CA PRO A 242 -4.76 -14.08 23.70
C PRO A 242 -3.80 -15.08 23.07
N HIS A 243 -4.10 -15.57 21.87
CA HIS A 243 -3.22 -16.51 21.16
C HIS A 243 -1.90 -15.86 20.77
N LEU A 244 -1.92 -14.61 20.26
CA LEU A 244 -0.68 -13.87 19.95
C LEU A 244 0.19 -13.68 21.21
N VAL A 245 -0.42 -13.27 22.33
CA VAL A 245 0.27 -13.09 23.62
C VAL A 245 0.91 -14.40 24.09
N GLU A 246 0.17 -15.50 24.08
CA GLU A 246 0.69 -16.81 24.50
C GLU A 246 1.78 -17.32 23.54
N THR A 247 1.62 -17.11 22.24
CA THR A 247 2.65 -17.45 21.25
C THR A 247 3.96 -16.71 21.52
N VAL A 248 3.90 -15.43 21.89
CA VAL A 248 5.11 -14.66 22.26
C VAL A 248 5.72 -15.21 23.54
N ARG A 249 4.94 -15.53 24.56
CA ARG A 249 5.42 -16.10 25.82
C ARG A 249 6.12 -17.45 25.66
N LEU A 250 5.64 -18.27 24.74
CA LEU A 250 6.21 -19.59 24.47
C LEU A 250 7.53 -19.52 23.68
N ASN A 251 7.74 -18.47 22.89
CA ASN A 251 8.89 -18.39 21.97
C ASN A 251 9.98 -17.41 22.41
N PHE A 252 9.72 -16.55 23.39
CA PHE A 252 10.66 -15.53 23.85
C PHE A 252 10.73 -15.51 25.38
N THR A 253 11.86 -15.07 25.90
CA THR A 253 12.05 -14.86 27.34
C THR A 253 11.78 -13.41 27.74
N PRO A 254 11.41 -13.13 29.00
CA PRO A 254 11.03 -11.79 29.46
C PRO A 254 12.12 -10.71 29.34
N ASP A 255 13.38 -11.11 29.27
CA ASP A 255 14.55 -10.23 29.11
C ASP A 255 14.79 -9.78 27.67
N LYS A 256 14.11 -10.37 26.69
CA LYS A 256 14.28 -10.02 25.28
C LYS A 256 13.60 -8.70 24.93
N LYS A 257 14.35 -7.85 24.25
CA LYS A 257 13.84 -6.59 23.71
C LYS A 257 13.20 -6.82 22.35
N LEU A 258 11.88 -6.87 22.31
CA LEU A 258 11.14 -7.12 21.08
C LEU A 258 10.56 -5.82 20.50
N ALA A 259 10.59 -5.70 19.16
CA ALA A 259 9.80 -4.72 18.44
C ALA A 259 8.59 -5.40 17.76
N PHE A 260 7.44 -4.72 17.81
CA PHE A 260 6.22 -5.20 17.17
C PHE A 260 5.86 -4.27 16.02
N MET A 261 5.64 -4.86 14.86
CA MET A 261 5.22 -4.17 13.64
C MET A 261 4.19 -5.02 12.89
N GLY A 262 3.55 -4.44 11.89
CA GLY A 262 2.60 -5.18 11.07
C GLY A 262 1.96 -4.34 9.97
N THR A 263 0.99 -4.92 9.31
CA THR A 263 0.15 -4.22 8.34
C THR A 263 -0.99 -3.49 9.06
N VAL A 264 -1.51 -2.42 8.47
CA VAL A 264 -2.44 -1.47 9.11
C VAL A 264 -3.70 -2.16 9.66
N GLN A 265 -4.22 -3.16 8.96
CA GLN A 265 -5.43 -3.88 9.34
C GLN A 265 -5.32 -4.62 10.68
N PHE A 266 -4.12 -5.05 11.07
CA PHE A 266 -3.90 -5.78 12.33
C PHE A 266 -3.34 -4.91 13.47
N THR A 267 -3.09 -3.62 13.20
CA THR A 267 -2.50 -2.70 14.17
C THR A 267 -3.27 -2.64 15.50
N PRO A 268 -4.62 -2.53 15.55
CA PRO A 268 -5.33 -2.42 16.81
C PRO A 268 -5.15 -3.66 17.70
N GLY A 269 -5.24 -4.85 17.12
CA GLY A 269 -5.02 -6.11 17.83
C GLY A 269 -3.58 -6.27 18.30
N THR A 270 -2.62 -5.90 17.45
CA THR A 270 -1.19 -5.91 17.81
C THR A 270 -0.89 -5.00 19.00
N LEU A 271 -1.45 -3.77 19.01
CA LEU A 271 -1.24 -2.84 20.12
C LEU A 271 -1.84 -3.35 21.43
N LYS A 272 -3.02 -4.00 21.40
CA LYS A 272 -3.62 -4.65 22.57
C LYS A 272 -2.72 -5.77 23.11
N ALA A 273 -2.20 -6.63 22.22
CA ALA A 273 -1.26 -7.69 22.62
C ALA A 273 0.02 -7.13 23.25
N VAL A 274 0.59 -6.07 22.67
CA VAL A 274 1.78 -5.40 23.21
C VAL A 274 1.52 -4.79 24.58
N GLU A 275 0.36 -4.17 24.80
CA GLU A 275 -0.02 -3.61 26.11
C GLU A 275 -0.14 -4.71 27.16
N GLU A 276 -0.77 -5.84 26.83
CA GLU A 276 -0.88 -6.98 27.73
C GLU A 276 0.48 -7.58 28.07
N LEU A 277 1.35 -7.78 27.05
CA LEU A 277 2.71 -8.29 27.26
C LEU A 277 3.57 -7.36 28.12
N LYS A 278 3.48 -6.03 27.94
CA LYS A 278 4.18 -5.05 28.78
C LYS A 278 3.79 -5.14 30.24
N ASN A 279 2.51 -5.35 30.51
CA ASN A 279 1.99 -5.38 31.86
C ASN A 279 2.24 -6.70 32.59
N GLN A 280 2.42 -7.82 31.87
CA GLN A 280 2.35 -9.15 32.47
C GLN A 280 3.55 -10.06 32.15
N PHE A 281 4.42 -9.69 31.21
CA PHE A 281 5.46 -10.61 30.72
C PHE A 281 6.85 -9.99 30.68
N PHE A 282 7.06 -8.86 30.03
CA PHE A 282 8.38 -8.27 29.85
C PHE A 282 8.95 -7.69 31.13
N ALA A 283 10.27 -7.79 31.30
CA ALA A 283 11.00 -7.12 32.37
C ALA A 283 10.97 -5.59 32.19
N GLU A 284 11.07 -4.82 33.28
CA GLU A 284 11.02 -3.35 33.23
C GLU A 284 12.11 -2.72 32.35
N ASP A 285 13.28 -3.34 32.25
CA ASP A 285 14.42 -2.92 31.46
C ASP A 285 14.39 -3.43 30.00
N ALA A 286 13.46 -4.33 29.66
CA ALA A 286 13.25 -4.89 28.33
C ALA A 286 11.81 -4.72 27.80
N PRO A 287 11.24 -3.50 27.81
CA PRO A 287 9.86 -3.32 27.37
C PRO A 287 9.72 -3.56 25.87
N ALA A 288 8.61 -4.15 25.46
CA ALA A 288 8.24 -4.24 24.05
C ALA A 288 8.15 -2.84 23.44
N LYS A 289 8.71 -2.66 22.24
CA LYS A 289 8.67 -1.41 21.48
C LYS A 289 7.74 -1.53 20.26
N VAL A 290 7.08 -0.43 19.91
CA VAL A 290 6.29 -0.33 18.67
C VAL A 290 6.82 0.88 17.91
N PRO A 291 7.73 0.66 16.94
CA PRO A 291 8.36 1.77 16.21
C PRO A 291 7.35 2.45 15.27
N GLN A 292 7.64 3.68 14.89
CA GLN A 292 6.81 4.46 13.98
C GLN A 292 7.67 5.28 13.03
N VAL A 293 7.26 5.35 11.76
CA VAL A 293 7.73 6.33 10.78
C VAL A 293 6.53 7.17 10.31
N LYS A 294 6.60 8.48 10.49
CA LYS A 294 5.51 9.36 10.02
C LYS A 294 5.54 9.44 8.47
N PRO A 295 4.36 9.53 7.80
CA PRO A 295 3.01 9.75 8.36
C PRO A 295 2.27 8.48 8.81
N LEU A 296 2.90 7.30 8.74
CA LEU A 296 2.26 6.02 9.07
C LEU A 296 1.83 5.94 10.54
N SER A 297 0.88 5.07 10.83
CA SER A 297 0.45 4.73 12.17
C SER A 297 1.56 4.05 12.99
N VAL A 298 1.41 4.00 14.29
CA VAL A 298 2.37 3.32 15.18
C VAL A 298 2.41 1.83 14.83
N GLY A 299 3.60 1.28 14.58
CA GLY A 299 3.80 -0.12 14.22
C GLY A 299 3.50 -0.48 12.77
N GLU A 300 2.98 0.45 12.00
CA GLU A 300 2.60 0.21 10.62
C GLU A 300 3.81 0.20 9.69
N VAL A 301 3.80 -0.75 8.74
CA VAL A 301 4.80 -0.90 7.67
C VAL A 301 4.09 -1.00 6.34
N LEU A 302 4.64 -0.30 5.34
CA LEU A 302 4.24 -0.46 3.93
C LEU A 302 5.29 -1.29 3.17
N GLY A 303 4.93 -1.78 1.99
CA GLY A 303 5.85 -2.52 1.13
C GLY A 303 7.11 -1.75 0.71
N CYS A 304 7.10 -0.42 0.82
CA CYS A 304 8.21 0.48 0.46
C CYS A 304 8.69 1.38 1.61
N THR A 305 8.05 1.33 2.77
CA THR A 305 8.35 2.23 3.90
C THR A 305 8.22 1.47 5.22
N SER A 306 9.30 1.38 5.96
CA SER A 306 9.35 0.75 7.27
C SER A 306 10.06 1.65 8.28
N PRO A 307 9.64 1.67 9.55
CA PRO A 307 10.42 2.32 10.59
C PRO A 307 11.75 1.61 10.84
N LEU A 308 12.75 2.37 11.27
CA LEU A 308 13.96 1.80 11.84
C LEU A 308 13.67 1.32 13.25
N VAL A 309 14.23 0.16 13.59
CA VAL A 309 14.25 -0.32 14.96
C VAL A 309 15.55 0.10 15.64
N ASP A 310 15.48 0.28 16.96
CA ASP A 310 16.67 0.62 17.75
C ASP A 310 17.70 -0.52 17.69
N ALA A 311 18.98 -0.18 17.78
CA ALA A 311 20.08 -1.13 17.66
C ALA A 311 20.13 -2.17 18.81
N ASP A 312 19.40 -1.90 19.90
CA ASP A 312 19.29 -2.78 21.07
C ASP A 312 18.10 -3.75 20.99
N ILE A 313 17.35 -3.78 19.89
CA ILE A 313 16.25 -4.73 19.67
C ILE A 313 16.83 -6.10 19.34
N ASP A 314 16.42 -7.11 20.11
CA ASP A 314 16.83 -8.50 19.88
C ASP A 314 16.12 -9.13 18.68
N ALA A 315 14.79 -8.98 18.59
CA ALA A 315 14.00 -9.54 17.49
C ALA A 315 12.76 -8.69 17.18
N VAL A 316 12.21 -8.92 16.00
CA VAL A 316 10.97 -8.27 15.53
C VAL A 316 9.86 -9.31 15.38
N VAL A 317 8.72 -9.06 16.01
CA VAL A 317 7.46 -9.79 15.76
C VAL A 317 6.62 -8.98 14.80
N PHE A 318 6.35 -9.54 13.63
CA PHE A 318 5.63 -8.87 12.56
C PHE A 318 4.28 -9.54 12.33
N VAL A 319 3.19 -8.81 12.55
CA VAL A 319 1.81 -9.33 12.42
C VAL A 319 1.28 -9.02 11.01
N CYS A 320 1.15 -10.05 10.18
CA CYS A 320 0.66 -9.92 8.80
C CYS A 320 0.24 -11.28 8.22
N ASP A 321 -0.55 -11.22 7.16
CA ASP A 321 -1.01 -12.36 6.36
C ASP A 321 -0.11 -12.70 5.16
N GLY A 322 0.83 -11.81 4.82
CA GLY A 322 1.74 -11.96 3.68
C GLY A 322 3.15 -11.45 3.96
N ARG A 323 4.08 -11.68 3.01
CA ARG A 323 5.51 -11.33 3.18
C ARG A 323 5.87 -9.94 2.69
N PHE A 324 5.10 -9.33 1.78
CA PHE A 324 5.47 -8.12 1.07
C PHE A 324 5.86 -6.94 1.97
N HIS A 325 5.06 -6.69 3.03
CA HIS A 325 5.33 -5.63 4.02
C HIS A 325 6.45 -6.04 4.99
N LEU A 326 6.48 -7.31 5.40
CA LEU A 326 7.54 -7.87 6.24
C LEU A 326 8.91 -7.75 5.57
N GLU A 327 9.01 -8.01 4.27
CA GLU A 327 10.25 -7.86 3.51
C GLU A 327 10.75 -6.41 3.53
N SER A 328 9.88 -5.43 3.42
CA SER A 328 10.24 -4.02 3.60
C SER A 328 10.87 -3.76 4.97
N ALA A 329 10.32 -4.35 6.03
CA ALA A 329 10.88 -4.24 7.37
C ALA A 329 12.24 -4.92 7.49
N MET A 330 12.43 -6.10 6.88
CA MET A 330 13.72 -6.79 6.84
C MET A 330 14.77 -6.03 6.03
N ILE A 331 14.41 -5.52 4.84
CA ILE A 331 15.30 -4.70 4.00
C ILE A 331 15.79 -3.47 4.78
N GLN A 332 14.88 -2.82 5.51
CA GLN A 332 15.18 -1.63 6.29
C GLN A 332 16.05 -1.92 7.51
N ASN A 333 15.92 -3.09 8.11
CA ASN A 333 16.51 -3.43 9.41
C ASN A 333 17.34 -4.74 9.35
N PRO A 334 18.41 -4.80 8.53
CA PRO A 334 19.17 -6.03 8.31
C PRO A 334 19.99 -6.50 9.52
N ASN A 335 20.19 -5.60 10.50
CA ASN A 335 21.09 -5.83 11.65
C ASN A 335 20.36 -6.35 12.90
N VAL A 336 19.08 -6.73 12.80
CA VAL A 336 18.34 -7.34 13.91
C VAL A 336 18.87 -8.74 14.17
N LYS A 337 19.61 -8.92 15.27
CA LYS A 337 20.41 -10.14 15.56
C LYS A 337 19.55 -11.40 15.67
N GLY A 338 18.44 -11.35 16.40
CA GLY A 338 17.52 -12.48 16.58
C GLY A 338 16.62 -12.72 15.36
N GLY A 339 16.59 -11.78 14.41
CA GLY A 339 15.83 -11.90 13.18
C GLY A 339 14.37 -11.44 13.29
N PHE A 340 13.60 -11.83 12.29
CA PHE A 340 12.19 -11.48 12.15
C PHE A 340 11.31 -12.71 12.31
N PHE A 341 10.20 -12.54 13.01
CA PHE A 341 9.19 -13.56 13.22
C PHE A 341 7.84 -13.06 12.71
N ARG A 342 7.26 -13.77 11.75
CA ARG A 342 5.94 -13.47 11.21
C ARG A 342 4.86 -14.20 12.00
N TYR A 343 3.96 -13.47 12.61
CA TYR A 343 2.72 -14.02 13.14
C TYR A 343 1.62 -13.82 12.11
N ASP A 344 1.08 -14.93 11.63
CA ASP A 344 -0.07 -14.96 10.71
C ASP A 344 -1.36 -15.10 11.54
N PRO A 345 -2.22 -14.04 11.59
CA PRO A 345 -3.42 -14.07 12.42
C PRO A 345 -4.49 -15.07 11.98
N PHE A 346 -4.53 -15.40 10.67
CA PHE A 346 -5.54 -16.32 10.13
C PHE A 346 -5.16 -17.78 10.40
N TYR A 347 -3.89 -18.13 10.23
CA TYR A 347 -3.38 -19.48 10.50
C TYR A 347 -2.90 -19.66 11.94
N GLN A 348 -2.83 -18.59 12.72
CA GLN A 348 -2.35 -18.58 14.11
C GLN A 348 -0.95 -19.22 14.24
N THR A 349 -0.05 -18.92 13.32
CA THR A 349 1.29 -19.48 13.24
C THR A 349 2.36 -18.42 13.40
N LEU A 350 3.46 -18.77 14.10
CA LEU A 350 4.67 -17.94 14.19
C LEU A 350 5.78 -18.62 13.40
N THR A 351 6.31 -17.94 12.39
CA THR A 351 7.41 -18.44 11.54
C THR A 351 8.61 -17.51 11.64
N ARG A 352 9.81 -18.07 11.66
CA ARG A 352 11.04 -17.27 11.54
C ARG A 352 11.28 -16.97 10.07
N GLU A 353 11.53 -15.71 9.77
CA GLU A 353 11.64 -15.22 8.40
C GLU A 353 13.02 -14.62 8.13
N GLY A 354 13.49 -14.76 6.89
CA GLY A 354 14.77 -14.22 6.44
C GLY A 354 14.64 -13.53 5.09
N PHE A 355 15.59 -12.65 4.80
CA PHE A 355 15.71 -11.96 3.52
C PHE A 355 17.14 -12.05 2.98
N ALA A 356 17.30 -12.29 1.68
CA ALA A 356 18.59 -12.49 1.03
C ALA A 356 19.26 -11.15 0.64
N HIS A 357 19.61 -10.33 1.63
CA HIS A 357 20.20 -8.99 1.42
C HIS A 357 21.40 -8.99 0.47
N GLY A 358 22.34 -9.93 0.66
CA GLY A 358 23.54 -10.00 -0.18
C GLY A 358 23.22 -10.26 -1.66
N GLU A 359 22.23 -11.09 -1.92
CA GLU A 359 21.75 -11.37 -3.28
C GLU A 359 21.11 -10.14 -3.89
N MET A 360 20.17 -9.51 -3.19
CA MET A 360 19.52 -8.27 -3.62
C MET A 360 20.57 -7.20 -3.98
N HIS A 361 21.55 -6.95 -3.12
CA HIS A 361 22.59 -5.95 -3.38
C HIS A 361 23.45 -6.30 -4.58
N ARG A 362 23.77 -7.60 -4.79
CA ARG A 362 24.55 -8.04 -5.92
C ARG A 362 23.80 -7.78 -7.23
N GLN A 363 22.51 -8.14 -7.29
CA GLN A 363 21.65 -7.95 -8.45
C GLN A 363 21.48 -6.45 -8.77
N ARG A 364 21.19 -5.62 -7.76
CA ARG A 364 21.03 -4.18 -7.97
C ARG A 364 22.31 -3.52 -8.45
N LYS A 365 23.46 -3.88 -7.86
CA LYS A 365 24.78 -3.40 -8.32
C LYS A 365 25.08 -3.81 -9.77
N ALA A 366 24.78 -5.05 -10.14
CA ALA A 366 24.94 -5.53 -11.51
C ALA A 366 24.05 -4.74 -12.49
N SER A 367 22.77 -4.50 -12.16
CA SER A 367 21.86 -3.69 -12.97
C SER A 367 22.38 -2.26 -13.18
N ILE A 368 22.92 -1.63 -12.13
CA ILE A 368 23.51 -0.28 -12.20
C ILE A 368 24.72 -0.27 -13.12
N GLU A 369 25.64 -1.26 -13.00
CA GLU A 369 26.83 -1.31 -13.84
C GLU A 369 26.49 -1.52 -15.32
N VAL A 370 25.52 -2.34 -15.64
CA VAL A 370 25.03 -2.54 -17.03
C VAL A 370 24.43 -1.23 -17.56
N ALA A 371 23.60 -0.55 -16.77
CA ALA A 371 22.94 0.69 -17.14
C ALA A 371 23.92 1.85 -17.46
N LYS A 372 25.09 1.89 -16.83
CA LYS A 372 26.12 2.92 -17.11
C LYS A 372 26.54 2.98 -18.59
N GLY A 373 26.44 1.87 -19.31
CA GLY A 373 26.77 1.77 -20.73
C GLY A 373 25.61 2.07 -21.67
N ALA A 374 24.45 2.46 -21.18
CA ALA A 374 23.25 2.69 -21.99
C ALA A 374 23.45 3.85 -22.97
N ALA A 375 23.12 3.62 -24.26
CA ALA A 375 23.09 4.66 -25.29
C ALA A 375 21.75 5.37 -25.38
N LEU A 376 20.65 4.67 -25.01
CA LEU A 376 19.30 5.23 -24.90
C LEU A 376 18.64 4.73 -23.63
N VAL A 377 18.14 5.66 -22.82
CA VAL A 377 17.46 5.38 -21.55
C VAL A 377 15.96 5.63 -21.68
N GLY A 378 15.14 4.66 -21.25
CA GLY A 378 13.71 4.83 -21.11
C GLY A 378 13.37 5.33 -19.69
N LEU A 379 12.56 6.38 -19.60
CA LEU A 379 12.01 6.88 -18.34
C LEU A 379 10.55 6.50 -18.24
N ILE A 380 10.16 5.84 -17.15
CA ILE A 380 8.78 5.43 -16.92
C ILE A 380 8.19 6.30 -15.83
N LEU A 381 7.10 7.00 -16.15
CA LEU A 381 6.23 7.61 -15.15
C LEU A 381 5.00 6.72 -14.96
N SER A 382 4.82 6.18 -13.76
CA SER A 382 3.62 5.40 -13.44
C SER A 382 2.39 6.30 -13.45
N THR A 383 1.35 5.84 -14.15
CA THR A 383 0.02 6.46 -14.13
C THR A 383 -0.96 5.73 -13.21
N LEU A 384 -0.49 4.69 -12.49
CA LEU A 384 -1.30 3.98 -11.50
C LEU A 384 -1.45 4.82 -10.23
N GLY A 385 -2.62 5.42 -10.06
CA GLY A 385 -2.94 6.30 -8.95
C GLY A 385 -1.94 7.45 -8.80
N ARG A 386 -1.30 7.52 -7.64
CA ARG A 386 -0.31 8.54 -7.29
C ARG A 386 1.12 7.96 -7.12
N GLN A 387 1.42 6.83 -7.75
CA GLN A 387 2.77 6.25 -7.72
C GLN A 387 3.81 7.09 -8.43
N GLY A 388 3.44 7.65 -9.58
CA GLY A 388 4.32 8.51 -10.36
C GLY A 388 4.43 9.90 -9.75
N SER A 389 5.63 10.48 -9.77
CA SER A 389 5.92 11.86 -9.38
C SER A 389 6.62 12.59 -10.52
N SER A 390 5.98 13.61 -11.08
CA SER A 390 6.57 14.42 -12.15
C SER A 390 7.86 15.12 -11.71
N GLY A 391 7.91 15.61 -10.47
CA GLY A 391 9.11 16.26 -9.95
C GLY A 391 10.32 15.32 -9.83
N VAL A 392 10.09 14.02 -9.48
CA VAL A 392 11.14 13.00 -9.48
C VAL A 392 11.57 12.69 -10.92
N LEU A 393 10.63 12.56 -11.85
CA LEU A 393 10.91 12.35 -13.26
C LEU A 393 11.78 13.47 -13.81
N GLU A 394 11.37 14.73 -13.64
CA GLU A 394 12.12 15.91 -14.07
C GLU A 394 13.54 15.96 -13.50
N GLY A 395 13.71 15.47 -12.25
CA GLY A 395 15.04 15.34 -11.64
C GLY A 395 15.93 14.34 -12.38
N VAL A 396 15.39 13.20 -12.80
CA VAL A 396 16.11 12.19 -13.57
C VAL A 396 16.36 12.66 -15.01
N GLU A 397 15.37 13.30 -15.65
CA GLU A 397 15.51 13.89 -16.99
C GLU A 397 16.67 14.89 -17.03
N ARG A 398 16.71 15.83 -16.07
CA ARG A 398 17.79 16.79 -15.94
C ARG A 398 19.16 16.13 -15.75
N LEU A 399 19.23 15.06 -14.95
CA LEU A 399 20.47 14.30 -14.77
C LEU A 399 20.97 13.73 -16.11
N LEU A 400 20.07 13.12 -16.90
CA LEU A 400 20.45 12.55 -18.20
C LEU A 400 20.83 13.63 -19.22
N GLU A 401 20.12 14.74 -19.25
CA GLU A 401 20.44 15.91 -20.09
C GLU A 401 21.83 16.47 -19.77
N GLU A 402 22.17 16.68 -18.48
CA GLU A 402 23.47 17.14 -18.03
C GLU A 402 24.62 16.20 -18.44
N LYS A 403 24.34 14.90 -18.51
CA LYS A 403 25.31 13.88 -18.96
C LYS A 403 25.29 13.65 -20.47
N GLY A 404 24.38 14.30 -21.21
CA GLY A 404 24.23 14.14 -22.64
C GLY A 404 23.71 12.76 -23.07
N ILE A 405 22.94 12.08 -22.21
CA ILE A 405 22.40 10.74 -22.46
C ILE A 405 21.00 10.88 -23.09
N PRO A 406 20.80 10.37 -24.32
CA PRO A 406 19.49 10.34 -24.96
C PRO A 406 18.49 9.55 -24.12
N HIS A 407 17.26 10.07 -24.03
CA HIS A 407 16.19 9.39 -23.29
C HIS A 407 14.84 9.58 -23.93
N VAL A 408 13.89 8.72 -23.56
CA VAL A 408 12.48 8.77 -23.99
C VAL A 408 11.59 8.54 -22.77
N THR A 409 10.58 9.38 -22.58
CA THR A 409 9.63 9.25 -21.48
C THR A 409 8.39 8.51 -21.91
N VAL A 410 7.97 7.52 -21.12
CA VAL A 410 6.81 6.66 -21.36
C VAL A 410 5.90 6.66 -20.13
N LEU A 411 4.59 6.82 -20.33
CA LEU A 411 3.58 6.75 -19.29
C LEU A 411 2.97 5.35 -19.29
N LEU A 412 3.04 4.65 -18.16
CA LEU A 412 2.51 3.28 -18.00
C LEU A 412 1.78 3.12 -16.67
N SER A 413 0.62 2.46 -16.68
CA SER A 413 -0.04 1.98 -15.47
C SER A 413 0.62 0.71 -14.94
N ASP A 414 0.96 -0.19 -15.87
CA ASP A 414 1.58 -1.48 -15.58
C ASP A 414 2.98 -1.54 -16.19
N VAL A 415 3.95 -1.79 -15.34
CA VAL A 415 5.36 -1.94 -15.72
C VAL A 415 5.68 -3.43 -15.68
N ASP A 416 5.55 -4.10 -16.81
CA ASP A 416 5.81 -5.54 -16.95
C ASP A 416 6.93 -5.83 -17.96
N PRO A 417 7.65 -6.98 -17.82
CA PRO A 417 8.77 -7.32 -18.67
C PRO A 417 8.43 -7.44 -20.15
N GLU A 418 7.28 -8.04 -20.50
CA GLU A 418 6.88 -8.27 -21.89
C GLU A 418 6.56 -6.93 -22.59
N ARG A 419 5.95 -5.99 -21.85
CA ARG A 419 5.64 -4.66 -22.37
C ARG A 419 6.90 -3.86 -22.64
N LEU A 420 7.85 -3.85 -21.69
CA LEU A 420 9.12 -3.13 -21.86
C LEU A 420 9.98 -3.72 -22.95
N ALA A 421 9.97 -5.04 -23.14
CA ALA A 421 10.72 -5.71 -24.23
C ALA A 421 10.28 -5.31 -25.64
N ARG A 422 9.10 -4.67 -25.81
CA ARG A 422 8.62 -4.16 -27.12
C ARG A 422 9.26 -2.83 -27.53
N PHE A 423 9.95 -2.15 -26.63
CA PHE A 423 10.66 -0.92 -26.93
C PHE A 423 12.10 -1.26 -27.38
N GLU A 424 12.23 -1.63 -28.64
CA GLU A 424 13.54 -1.95 -29.24
C GLU A 424 14.47 -0.74 -29.17
N GLY A 425 15.75 -0.97 -28.81
CA GLY A 425 16.77 0.05 -28.77
C GLY A 425 16.87 0.81 -27.46
N VAL A 426 16.02 0.53 -26.45
CA VAL A 426 16.20 1.04 -25.09
C VAL A 426 17.12 0.11 -24.31
N ASP A 427 18.25 0.63 -23.85
CA ASP A 427 19.31 -0.16 -23.20
C ASP A 427 19.15 -0.27 -21.68
N ALA A 428 18.47 0.71 -21.06
CA ALA A 428 18.14 0.71 -19.63
C ALA A 428 16.85 1.50 -19.37
N TRP A 429 16.14 1.12 -18.31
CA TRP A 429 14.93 1.81 -17.85
C TRP A 429 15.15 2.42 -16.48
N VAL A 430 14.56 3.60 -16.25
CA VAL A 430 14.37 4.19 -14.91
C VAL A 430 12.90 4.33 -14.67
N GLN A 431 12.40 3.69 -13.60
CA GLN A 431 10.98 3.74 -13.28
C GLN A 431 10.70 4.70 -12.11
N VAL A 432 9.83 5.67 -12.35
CA VAL A 432 9.22 6.51 -11.33
C VAL A 432 7.85 5.92 -10.99
N ALA A 433 7.88 4.84 -10.20
CA ALA A 433 6.74 4.03 -9.81
C ALA A 433 7.01 3.36 -8.43
N CYS A 434 6.63 2.09 -8.25
CA CYS A 434 6.92 1.34 -7.04
C CYS A 434 8.38 0.83 -7.04
N PRO A 435 9.23 1.19 -6.05
CA PRO A 435 10.62 0.74 -6.00
C PRO A 435 10.77 -0.79 -5.92
N ARG A 436 9.74 -1.48 -5.40
CA ARG A 436 9.72 -2.94 -5.29
C ARG A 436 9.71 -3.63 -6.66
N LEU A 437 9.26 -2.95 -7.74
CA LEU A 437 9.37 -3.48 -9.11
C LEU A 437 10.83 -3.78 -9.48
N SER A 438 11.74 -2.86 -9.21
CA SER A 438 13.16 -3.05 -9.46
C SER A 438 13.82 -4.02 -8.47
N ILE A 439 13.44 -3.98 -7.20
CA ILE A 439 14.04 -4.79 -6.14
C ILE A 439 13.63 -6.26 -6.26
N ASP A 440 12.33 -6.53 -6.45
CA ASP A 440 11.78 -7.89 -6.40
C ASP A 440 11.79 -8.59 -7.77
N TRP A 441 11.66 -7.81 -8.84
CA TRP A 441 11.45 -8.31 -10.19
C TRP A 441 12.52 -7.87 -11.19
N GLY A 442 13.57 -7.19 -10.72
CA GLY A 442 14.62 -6.62 -11.59
C GLY A 442 15.24 -7.63 -12.57
N ASP A 443 15.36 -8.89 -12.15
CA ASP A 443 15.92 -9.97 -12.97
C ASP A 443 14.99 -10.48 -14.07
N ALA A 444 13.69 -10.20 -13.97
CA ALA A 444 12.72 -10.61 -14.99
C ALA A 444 12.75 -9.71 -16.23
N TYR A 445 13.36 -8.53 -16.15
CA TYR A 445 13.45 -7.59 -17.25
C TYR A 445 14.68 -7.87 -18.13
N ALA A 446 14.50 -7.87 -19.44
CA ALA A 446 15.58 -8.11 -20.40
C ALA A 446 16.67 -7.01 -20.36
N THR A 447 16.30 -5.78 -20.02
CA THR A 447 17.18 -4.65 -19.82
C THR A 447 17.07 -4.15 -18.36
N PRO A 448 18.13 -3.55 -17.78
CA PRO A 448 18.09 -3.07 -16.40
C PRO A 448 16.92 -2.14 -16.12
N LEU A 449 16.15 -2.43 -15.08
CA LEU A 449 15.11 -1.55 -14.56
C LEU A 449 15.58 -0.93 -13.26
N LEU A 450 15.96 0.36 -13.31
CA LEU A 450 16.50 1.11 -12.18
C LEU A 450 15.41 1.90 -11.45
N THR A 451 15.62 2.13 -10.17
CA THR A 451 14.94 3.18 -9.41
C THR A 451 15.58 4.55 -9.68
N PRO A 452 14.93 5.68 -9.38
CA PRO A 452 15.54 7.02 -9.50
C PRO A 452 16.83 7.16 -8.69
N TYR A 453 16.89 6.55 -7.50
CA TYR A 453 18.11 6.52 -6.68
C TYR A 453 19.27 5.81 -7.40
N GLU A 454 19.00 4.66 -8.00
CA GLU A 454 19.99 3.89 -8.76
C GLU A 454 20.44 4.63 -10.04
N ALA A 455 19.56 5.42 -10.66
CA ALA A 455 19.91 6.30 -11.76
C ALA A 455 20.95 7.36 -11.34
N HIS A 456 20.80 7.96 -10.16
CA HIS A 456 21.79 8.88 -9.61
C HIS A 456 23.13 8.21 -9.25
N ILE A 457 23.13 6.91 -9.01
CA ILE A 457 24.36 6.13 -8.83
C ILE A 457 24.99 5.79 -10.17
N ALA A 458 24.18 5.42 -11.17
CA ALA A 458 24.66 5.05 -12.49
C ALA A 458 25.31 6.23 -13.22
N TRP A 459 24.69 7.40 -13.19
CA TRP A 459 25.07 8.56 -14.01
C TRP A 459 25.38 9.84 -13.22
N GLY A 460 25.01 9.89 -11.93
CA GLY A 460 25.30 11.02 -11.04
C GLY A 460 26.58 10.85 -10.23
N ASP A 461 26.74 11.70 -9.24
CA ASP A 461 27.88 11.67 -8.32
C ASP A 461 27.55 10.93 -7.01
N THR A 462 26.42 10.23 -6.96
CA THR A 462 25.97 9.50 -5.77
C THR A 462 26.69 8.17 -5.66
N ALA A 463 27.38 7.93 -4.56
CA ALA A 463 28.00 6.63 -4.30
C ALA A 463 26.93 5.61 -3.89
N TYR A 464 27.04 4.38 -4.38
CA TYR A 464 26.23 3.28 -3.88
C TYR A 464 26.52 3.11 -2.39
N LYS A 465 25.56 3.42 -1.59
CA LYS A 465 25.56 3.03 -0.18
C LYS A 465 24.72 1.77 -0.09
N ASP A 466 25.24 0.75 0.59
CA ASP A 466 24.37 -0.39 0.93
C ASP A 466 23.06 0.18 1.44
N LEU A 467 21.93 -0.33 0.97
CA LEU A 467 20.58 0.27 1.19
C LEU A 467 20.34 0.66 2.66
N HIS A 468 21.00 -0.05 3.56
CA HIS A 468 21.04 0.17 4.99
C HIS A 468 21.53 1.57 5.43
N ALA A 469 22.46 2.16 4.70
CA ALA A 469 23.02 3.45 5.08
C ALA A 469 22.16 4.63 4.67
N ASN A 470 21.34 4.49 3.60
CA ASN A 470 20.52 5.58 3.09
C ASN A 470 19.17 5.69 3.80
N ILE A 471 18.63 4.58 4.20
CA ILE A 471 17.40 4.52 4.97
C ILE A 471 17.68 4.93 6.44
N ALA A 472 18.90 4.67 6.95
CA ALA A 472 19.34 5.04 8.29
C ALA A 472 19.56 6.54 8.52
N LEU A 473 19.72 7.35 7.48
CA LEU A 473 20.04 8.78 7.64
C LEU A 473 18.85 9.71 7.74
N GLY A 474 17.60 9.19 7.75
CA GLY A 474 16.40 10.03 7.88
C GLY A 474 16.20 11.06 6.74
N GLU A 475 17.20 11.20 5.88
CA GLU A 475 17.20 12.05 4.69
C GLU A 475 16.90 11.22 3.44
N GLY A 476 16.19 10.12 3.69
CA GLY A 476 16.04 9.11 2.71
C GLY A 476 14.90 9.35 1.77
N PHE A 477 15.11 8.86 0.63
CA PHE A 477 14.16 8.45 -0.38
C PHE A 477 13.15 7.43 0.19
N THR A 478 12.34 7.87 1.13
CA THR A 478 11.03 7.24 1.35
C THR A 478 10.09 7.79 0.29
N MET A 479 9.15 7.02 -0.21
CA MET A 479 8.08 7.56 -1.07
C MET A 479 7.43 8.80 -0.46
N SER A 480 7.44 8.96 0.88
CA SER A 480 6.98 10.15 1.58
C SER A 480 7.82 11.40 1.31
N THR A 481 9.13 11.30 1.01
CA THR A 481 9.96 12.46 0.65
C THR A 481 9.85 12.83 -0.82
N ALA A 482 9.53 11.86 -1.71
CA ALA A 482 9.19 12.17 -3.09
C ALA A 482 7.90 13.00 -3.20
N TRP A 483 7.00 12.91 -2.20
CA TRP A 483 5.75 13.67 -2.13
C TRP A 483 5.85 14.98 -1.35
N ALA A 484 6.87 15.16 -0.49
CA ALA A 484 7.04 16.36 0.34
C ALA A 484 7.77 17.50 -0.36
N GLY A 485 8.30 17.27 -1.56
CA GLY A 485 9.06 18.24 -2.35
C GLY A 485 8.35 18.74 -3.62
N ALA A 486 7.05 18.49 -3.75
CA ALA A 486 6.23 18.98 -4.88
C ALA A 486 5.37 20.16 -4.45
#